data_0dbede2e3459a3ccba2387d15a473a7e
#
_entry.id   0dbede2e3459a3ccba2387d15a473a7e
#
_cell.length_a   1.000
_cell.length_b   1.000
_cell.length_c   1.000
_cell.angle_alpha   90.00
_cell.angle_beta   90.00
_cell.angle_gamma   90.00
#
_symmetry.space_group_name_H-M   'P 1'
#
loop_
_entity.id
_entity.type
_entity.pdbx_description
1 polymer ?
#
loop_
_entity_poly.entity_id
_entity_poly.type
_entity_poly.pdbx_seq_one_letter_code
_entity_poly.pdbx_strand_id
1 'polypeptide(L)'
;MVASMRHWSTAAGVLEEVTSESRFRTTPLGRLLFRDDGLDPYMEDPSTSWLVHWNVSGNPVKTTWFWAFNHYPALSFERDMLVRAISRLASERNWSRASAATIRRDVSCFVRTYVPQPISCHAGYEDALESPLTELGLIKSVGRRDGFRFVRGPKPSLGCGVFVYAVTDFWNRHSPDVHTLSFEALAHEPGSPGRVFLLEENDLIDLLVSLEEFSNGIYRWSETAGLKQLIRFKELTYEDALNFVQRDYTLIRPEKLSYATC
;
A
#
# COMPACT_ATOMS: atom_id res chain seq x y z
N MET A 1 13.50 -17.50 9.51
CA MET A 1 12.57 -17.58 8.36
C MET A 1 11.11 -17.53 8.79
N VAL A 2 10.53 -18.51 9.52
CA VAL A 2 9.09 -18.53 9.87
C VAL A 2 8.59 -17.26 10.58
N ALA A 3 9.33 -16.70 11.52
CA ALA A 3 8.95 -15.45 12.21
C ALA A 3 8.88 -14.26 11.25
N SER A 4 9.79 -14.18 10.27
CA SER A 4 9.77 -13.14 9.23
C SER A 4 8.56 -13.29 8.30
N MET A 5 8.25 -14.51 7.87
CA MET A 5 7.07 -14.79 7.05
C MET A 5 5.77 -14.37 7.75
N ARG A 6 5.60 -14.75 9.02
CA ARG A 6 4.45 -14.32 9.84
C ARG A 6 4.36 -12.80 9.95
N HIS A 7 5.49 -12.15 10.23
CA HIS A 7 5.54 -10.70 10.35
C HIS A 7 5.07 -9.99 9.08
N TRP A 8 5.57 -10.40 7.92
CA TRP A 8 5.21 -9.79 6.65
C TRP A 8 3.80 -10.15 6.20
N SER A 9 3.35 -11.40 6.38
CA SER A 9 1.99 -11.78 6.05
C SER A 9 0.95 -11.05 6.92
N THR A 10 1.27 -10.79 8.20
CA THR A 10 0.43 -9.96 9.07
C THR A 10 0.46 -8.49 8.64
N ALA A 11 1.65 -7.96 8.28
CA ALA A 11 1.78 -6.60 7.81
C ALA A 11 1.02 -6.34 6.51
N ALA A 12 1.03 -7.31 5.61
CA ALA A 12 0.32 -7.28 4.34
C ALA A 12 -1.20 -7.50 4.48
N GLY A 13 -1.70 -7.73 5.68
CA GLY A 13 -3.12 -8.00 5.91
C GLY A 13 -3.60 -9.40 5.45
N VAL A 14 -2.67 -10.31 5.16
CA VAL A 14 -2.97 -11.69 4.72
C VAL A 14 -3.29 -12.60 5.89
N LEU A 15 -2.59 -12.41 7.00
CA LEU A 15 -2.80 -13.12 8.25
C LEU A 15 -3.19 -12.14 9.37
N GLU A 16 -3.97 -12.63 10.31
CA GLU A 16 -4.24 -11.94 11.57
C GLU A 16 -3.93 -12.86 12.76
N GLU A 17 -3.47 -12.26 13.85
CA GLU A 17 -3.19 -12.99 15.09
C GLU A 17 -4.46 -13.11 15.93
N VAL A 18 -4.82 -14.35 16.28
CA VAL A 18 -5.89 -14.62 17.23
C VAL A 18 -5.29 -14.62 18.63
N THR A 19 -5.37 -13.47 19.30
CA THR A 19 -4.68 -13.18 20.57
C THR A 19 -5.03 -14.17 21.68
N SER A 20 -6.28 -14.71 21.68
CA SER A 20 -6.74 -15.70 22.67
C SER A 20 -6.10 -17.09 22.53
N GLU A 21 -5.56 -17.41 21.35
CA GLU A 21 -5.10 -18.77 21.02
C GLU A 21 -3.62 -18.82 20.63
N SER A 22 -2.91 -17.69 20.59
CA SER A 22 -1.53 -17.58 20.04
C SER A 22 -1.38 -18.24 18.66
N ARG A 23 -2.44 -18.18 17.87
CA ARG A 23 -2.55 -18.75 16.51
C ARG A 23 -2.71 -17.65 15.47
N PHE A 24 -2.41 -17.98 14.23
CA PHE A 24 -2.66 -17.12 13.08
C PHE A 24 -3.77 -17.71 12.23
N ARG A 25 -4.66 -16.86 11.74
CA ARG A 25 -5.67 -17.24 10.74
C ARG A 25 -5.56 -16.37 9.51
N THR A 26 -5.99 -16.90 8.38
CA THR A 26 -6.05 -16.18 7.13
C THR A 26 -7.20 -15.17 7.18
N THR A 27 -6.92 -13.92 6.84
CA THR A 27 -7.93 -12.87 6.72
C THR A 27 -8.85 -13.10 5.50
N PRO A 28 -9.97 -12.37 5.38
CA PRO A 28 -10.76 -12.36 4.14
C PRO A 28 -9.92 -12.00 2.91
N LEU A 29 -9.06 -10.98 3.00
CA LEU A 29 -8.13 -10.61 1.93
C LEU A 29 -7.15 -11.74 1.58
N GLY A 30 -6.55 -12.36 2.60
CA GLY A 30 -5.63 -13.47 2.37
C GLY A 30 -6.29 -14.67 1.70
N ARG A 31 -7.53 -14.97 2.06
CA ARG A 31 -8.33 -16.02 1.40
C ARG A 31 -8.68 -15.64 -0.04
N LEU A 32 -9.09 -14.39 -0.26
CA LEU A 32 -9.45 -13.89 -1.58
C LEU A 32 -8.29 -14.00 -2.56
N LEU A 33 -7.08 -13.66 -2.14
CA LEU A 33 -5.92 -13.60 -3.02
C LEU A 33 -5.18 -14.94 -3.15
N PHE A 34 -4.89 -15.62 -2.03
CA PHE A 34 -3.83 -16.63 -1.95
C PHE A 34 -4.32 -18.07 -1.71
N ARG A 35 -5.63 -18.34 -1.74
CA ARG A 35 -6.09 -19.73 -1.81
C ARG A 35 -5.71 -20.34 -3.17
N ASP A 36 -5.73 -21.66 -3.27
CA ASP A 36 -5.44 -22.39 -4.52
C ASP A 36 -6.36 -21.93 -5.67
N ASP A 37 -7.61 -21.56 -5.32
CA ASP A 37 -8.64 -21.00 -6.21
C ASP A 37 -8.76 -19.46 -6.09
N GLY A 38 -7.78 -18.80 -5.46
CA GLY A 38 -7.76 -17.36 -5.23
C GLY A 38 -7.48 -16.55 -6.50
N LEU A 39 -7.63 -15.23 -6.36
CA LEU A 39 -7.46 -14.31 -7.50
C LEU A 39 -6.02 -14.28 -8.02
N ASP A 40 -5.04 -14.40 -7.13
CA ASP A 40 -3.62 -14.29 -7.48
C ASP A 40 -2.70 -15.06 -6.51
N PRO A 41 -2.72 -16.41 -6.56
CA PRO A 41 -1.94 -17.24 -5.64
C PRO A 41 -0.43 -16.99 -5.68
N TYR A 42 0.09 -16.46 -6.78
CA TYR A 42 1.52 -16.30 -7.04
C TYR A 42 2.01 -14.84 -7.08
N MET A 43 1.14 -13.86 -6.76
CA MET A 43 1.45 -12.42 -6.80
C MET A 43 1.95 -11.94 -8.17
N GLU A 44 1.29 -12.35 -9.24
CA GLU A 44 1.61 -11.94 -10.61
C GLU A 44 0.87 -10.68 -11.04
N ASP A 45 -0.20 -10.30 -10.33
CA ASP A 45 -1.05 -9.16 -10.66
C ASP A 45 -0.61 -7.89 -9.88
N PRO A 46 -0.43 -6.76 -10.55
CA PRO A 46 -0.09 -5.50 -9.89
C PRO A 46 -1.05 -5.08 -8.78
N SER A 47 -2.35 -5.44 -8.90
CA SER A 47 -3.36 -5.13 -7.87
C SER A 47 -3.03 -5.77 -6.53
N THR A 48 -2.47 -6.99 -6.52
CA THR A 48 -1.99 -7.66 -5.31
C THR A 48 -0.84 -6.87 -4.67
N SER A 49 0.13 -6.42 -5.48
CA SER A 49 1.25 -5.61 -5.01
C SER A 49 0.77 -4.26 -4.43
N TRP A 50 -0.23 -3.61 -5.05
CA TRP A 50 -0.83 -2.39 -4.52
C TRP A 50 -1.56 -2.60 -3.20
N LEU A 51 -2.30 -3.71 -3.04
CA LEU A 51 -2.96 -4.06 -1.77
C LEU A 51 -1.95 -4.32 -0.65
N VAL A 52 -0.88 -5.06 -0.95
CA VAL A 52 0.21 -5.28 0.01
C VAL A 52 0.85 -3.96 0.40
N HIS A 53 1.16 -3.10 -0.57
CA HIS A 53 1.72 -1.77 -0.33
C HIS A 53 0.79 -0.93 0.56
N TRP A 54 -0.51 -0.88 0.26
CA TRP A 54 -1.49 -0.16 1.07
C TRP A 54 -1.48 -0.61 2.53
N ASN A 55 -1.58 -1.92 2.76
CA ASN A 55 -1.62 -2.46 4.13
C ASN A 55 -0.33 -2.22 4.92
N VAL A 56 0.83 -2.29 4.24
CA VAL A 56 2.13 -2.06 4.89
C VAL A 56 2.39 -0.58 5.16
N SER A 57 1.98 0.32 4.26
CA SER A 57 2.36 1.74 4.28
C SER A 57 1.23 2.67 4.75
N GLY A 58 -0.02 2.25 4.64
CA GLY A 58 -1.20 3.02 5.08
C GLY A 58 -1.53 2.87 6.57
N ASN A 59 -0.88 1.93 7.27
CA ASN A 59 -1.13 1.64 8.67
C ASN A 59 0.11 1.93 9.53
N PRO A 60 -0.02 2.70 10.66
CA PRO A 60 1.12 3.08 11.50
C PRO A 60 1.83 1.91 12.20
N VAL A 61 1.30 0.69 12.16
CA VAL A 61 1.93 -0.50 12.76
C VAL A 61 3.33 -0.77 12.21
N LYS A 62 3.60 -0.45 10.93
CA LYS A 62 4.92 -0.55 10.32
C LYS A 62 5.58 0.82 10.23
N THR A 63 6.15 1.26 11.32
CA THR A 63 6.63 2.62 11.52
C THR A 63 7.51 3.16 10.39
N THR A 64 8.50 2.40 9.92
CA THR A 64 9.43 2.88 8.87
C THR A 64 8.70 3.12 7.56
N TRP A 65 7.84 2.19 7.11
CA TRP A 65 7.05 2.32 5.90
C TRP A 65 6.03 3.45 6.02
N PHE A 66 5.21 3.40 7.07
CA PHE A 66 4.21 4.44 7.31
C PHE A 66 4.85 5.83 7.39
N TRP A 67 5.92 5.98 8.16
CA TRP A 67 6.56 7.28 8.34
C TRP A 67 7.20 7.80 7.04
N ALA A 68 7.85 6.93 6.27
CA ALA A 68 8.50 7.30 5.02
C ALA A 68 7.51 7.82 3.97
N PHE A 69 6.36 7.17 3.80
CA PHE A 69 5.35 7.60 2.82
C PHE A 69 4.48 8.76 3.32
N ASN A 70 4.22 8.84 4.63
CA ASN A 70 3.22 9.75 5.16
C ASN A 70 3.79 11.00 5.85
N HIS A 71 4.99 10.92 6.42
CA HIS A 71 5.56 12.01 7.22
C HIS A 71 6.89 12.54 6.70
N TYR A 72 7.60 11.80 5.86
CA TYR A 72 8.87 12.30 5.35
C TYR A 72 8.64 13.49 4.40
N PRO A 73 9.28 14.66 4.69
CA PRO A 73 8.91 15.91 4.02
C PRO A 73 9.57 16.11 2.65
N ALA A 74 10.66 15.38 2.36
CA ALA A 74 11.44 15.61 1.15
C ALA A 74 11.12 14.58 0.06
N LEU A 75 11.26 14.97 -1.21
CA LEU A 75 11.09 14.08 -2.36
C LEU A 75 12.24 13.10 -2.54
N SER A 76 13.40 13.38 -1.96
CA SER A 76 14.58 12.52 -2.05
C SER A 76 15.20 12.28 -0.68
N PHE A 77 15.88 11.15 -0.52
CA PHE A 77 16.54 10.77 0.73
C PHE A 77 17.76 9.90 0.47
N GLU A 78 18.65 9.87 1.45
CA GLU A 78 19.69 8.86 1.63
C GLU A 78 19.31 7.96 2.81
N ARG A 79 19.78 6.71 2.86
CA ARG A 79 19.48 5.79 3.98
C ARG A 79 19.80 6.42 5.34
N ASP A 80 20.96 7.07 5.47
CA ASP A 80 21.36 7.70 6.72
C ASP A 80 20.45 8.87 7.13
N MET A 81 19.87 9.60 6.16
CA MET A 81 18.90 10.65 6.46
C MET A 81 17.62 10.06 7.07
N LEU A 82 17.12 8.98 6.46
CA LEU A 82 15.92 8.29 6.94
C LEU A 82 16.18 7.64 8.31
N VAL A 83 17.34 7.02 8.52
CA VAL A 83 17.76 6.47 9.82
C VAL A 83 17.79 7.55 10.90
N ARG A 84 18.39 8.71 10.63
CA ARG A 84 18.42 9.82 11.60
C ARG A 84 17.02 10.33 11.95
N ALA A 85 16.16 10.47 10.95
CA ALA A 85 14.81 10.95 11.15
C ALA A 85 13.97 10.00 12.02
N ILE A 86 14.01 8.68 11.73
CA ILE A 86 13.31 7.67 12.53
C ILE A 86 13.93 7.53 13.93
N SER A 87 15.25 7.63 14.06
CA SER A 87 15.92 7.60 15.37
C SER A 87 15.50 8.78 16.26
N ARG A 88 15.35 9.97 15.67
CA ARG A 88 14.82 11.13 16.36
C ARG A 88 13.38 10.91 16.83
N LEU A 89 12.50 10.41 15.94
CA LEU A 89 11.14 10.05 16.30
C LEU A 89 11.08 9.02 17.43
N ALA A 90 11.93 7.99 17.39
CA ALA A 90 12.02 6.97 18.43
C ALA A 90 12.43 7.56 19.78
N SER A 91 13.36 8.53 19.79
CA SER A 91 13.77 9.24 20.99
C SER A 91 12.66 10.14 21.54
N GLU A 92 12.00 10.92 20.69
CA GLU A 92 10.90 11.81 21.05
C GLU A 92 9.70 11.04 21.64
N ARG A 93 9.48 9.82 21.16
CA ARG A 93 8.38 8.93 21.62
C ARG A 93 8.81 7.90 22.66
N ASN A 94 10.04 7.94 23.13
CA ASN A 94 10.59 7.03 24.14
C ASN A 94 10.42 5.53 23.81
N TRP A 95 10.69 5.13 22.58
CA TRP A 95 10.58 3.72 22.15
C TRP A 95 11.71 2.88 22.74
N SER A 96 11.42 2.06 23.72
CA SER A 96 12.40 1.26 24.46
C SER A 96 13.13 0.20 23.65
N ARG A 97 12.58 -0.23 22.52
CA ARG A 97 13.16 -1.31 21.67
C ARG A 97 13.76 -0.83 20.34
N ALA A 98 13.81 0.47 20.10
CA ALA A 98 14.31 1.05 18.86
C ALA A 98 15.82 1.33 18.95
N SER A 99 16.67 0.30 18.82
CA SER A 99 18.11 0.52 18.71
C SER A 99 18.49 1.08 17.33
N ALA A 100 19.60 1.86 17.28
CA ALA A 100 20.11 2.37 16.01
C ALA A 100 20.41 1.25 14.98
N ALA A 101 20.85 0.08 15.44
CA ALA A 101 21.09 -1.07 14.58
C ALA A 101 19.80 -1.67 14.01
N THR A 102 18.72 -1.69 14.81
CA THR A 102 17.39 -2.11 14.35
C THR A 102 16.85 -1.15 13.30
N ILE A 103 16.89 0.16 13.57
CA ILE A 103 16.42 1.19 12.63
C ILE A 103 17.19 1.14 11.30
N ARG A 104 18.52 0.95 11.34
CA ARG A 104 19.30 0.78 10.09
C ARG A 104 18.88 -0.44 9.29
N ARG A 105 18.59 -1.57 9.94
CA ARG A 105 18.08 -2.77 9.28
C ARG A 105 16.72 -2.55 8.66
N ASP A 106 15.82 -1.88 9.37
CA ASP A 106 14.47 -1.58 8.88
C ASP A 106 14.53 -0.65 7.67
N VAL A 107 15.36 0.40 7.70
CA VAL A 107 15.57 1.31 6.56
C VAL A 107 16.19 0.56 5.36
N SER A 108 17.15 -0.33 5.61
CA SER A 108 17.73 -1.15 4.54
C SER A 108 16.69 -2.09 3.94
N CYS A 109 15.83 -2.69 4.76
CA CYS A 109 14.72 -3.52 4.32
C CYS A 109 13.70 -2.70 3.52
N PHE A 110 13.32 -1.50 4.01
CA PHE A 110 12.43 -0.56 3.32
C PHE A 110 12.95 -0.24 1.90
N VAL A 111 14.21 0.11 1.75
CA VAL A 111 14.79 0.40 0.43
C VAL A 111 14.74 -0.86 -0.47
N ARG A 112 15.13 -2.03 0.04
CA ARG A 112 15.07 -3.29 -0.73
C ARG A 112 13.65 -3.70 -1.13
N THR A 113 12.64 -3.24 -0.41
CA THR A 113 11.23 -3.51 -0.73
C THR A 113 10.80 -2.79 -2.02
N TYR A 114 11.34 -1.60 -2.31
CA TYR A 114 10.86 -0.76 -3.42
C TYR A 114 11.89 -0.48 -4.51
N VAL A 115 13.16 -0.79 -4.28
CA VAL A 115 14.23 -0.47 -5.22
C VAL A 115 14.92 -1.75 -5.68
N PRO A 116 14.93 -2.02 -7.00
CA PRO A 116 15.65 -3.16 -7.55
C PRO A 116 17.11 -3.15 -7.11
N GLN A 117 17.64 -4.32 -6.73
CA GLN A 117 19.03 -4.44 -6.38
C GLN A 117 19.86 -4.68 -7.64
N PRO A 118 21.06 -4.08 -7.76
CA PRO A 118 21.97 -4.41 -8.86
C PRO A 118 22.34 -5.89 -8.78
N ILE A 119 22.18 -6.61 -9.89
CA ILE A 119 22.54 -8.02 -9.99
C ILE A 119 24.05 -8.13 -9.80
N SER A 120 24.50 -8.72 -8.70
CA SER A 120 25.88 -9.05 -8.46
C SER A 120 26.22 -10.36 -9.17
N CYS A 121 27.31 -10.39 -9.94
CA CYS A 121 27.78 -11.60 -10.62
C CYS A 121 28.12 -12.77 -9.67
N HIS A 122 28.11 -12.53 -8.36
CA HIS A 122 28.42 -13.49 -7.30
C HIS A 122 27.21 -13.74 -6.37
N ALA A 123 26.04 -13.17 -6.66
CA ALA A 123 24.84 -13.38 -5.87
C ALA A 123 24.30 -14.80 -6.10
N GLY A 124 23.99 -15.52 -5.03
CA GLY A 124 23.26 -16.77 -5.12
C GLY A 124 21.85 -16.56 -5.68
N TYR A 125 21.21 -17.62 -6.18
CA TYR A 125 19.88 -17.56 -6.75
C TYR A 125 18.82 -16.95 -5.78
N GLU A 126 19.01 -17.16 -4.47
CA GLU A 126 18.12 -16.60 -3.42
C GLU A 126 18.33 -15.08 -3.23
N ASP A 127 19.53 -14.55 -3.51
CA ASP A 127 19.81 -13.11 -3.43
C ASP A 127 19.28 -12.33 -4.66
N ALA A 128 18.92 -13.05 -5.72
CA ALA A 128 18.37 -12.48 -6.94
C ALA A 128 16.85 -12.29 -6.89
N LEU A 129 16.15 -12.77 -5.85
CA LEU A 129 14.72 -12.59 -5.70
C LEU A 129 14.42 -11.14 -5.30
N GLU A 130 13.82 -10.41 -6.23
CA GLU A 130 13.34 -9.04 -5.97
C GLU A 130 11.99 -9.05 -5.24
N SER A 131 11.74 -8.00 -4.48
CA SER A 131 10.43 -7.77 -3.89
C SER A 131 9.41 -7.44 -4.99
N PRO A 132 8.20 -8.03 -4.99
CA PRO A 132 7.16 -7.68 -5.97
C PRO A 132 6.76 -6.19 -5.91
N LEU A 133 7.00 -5.50 -4.78
CA LEU A 133 6.71 -4.08 -4.65
C LEU A 133 7.70 -3.18 -5.43
N THR A 134 8.80 -3.71 -5.95
CA THR A 134 9.72 -2.95 -6.83
C THR A 134 9.04 -2.55 -8.14
N GLU A 135 8.13 -3.37 -8.64
CA GLU A 135 7.38 -3.14 -9.89
C GLU A 135 6.44 -1.92 -9.80
N LEU A 136 6.03 -1.53 -8.59
CA LEU A 136 5.21 -0.34 -8.38
C LEU A 136 5.95 0.97 -8.72
N GLY A 137 7.27 0.94 -8.81
CA GLY A 137 8.09 2.08 -9.20
C GLY A 137 7.98 3.29 -8.27
N LEU A 138 7.58 3.09 -7.01
CA LEU A 138 7.35 4.17 -6.04
C LEU A 138 8.63 4.85 -5.57
N ILE A 139 9.76 4.17 -5.62
CA ILE A 139 11.06 4.69 -5.24
C ILE A 139 12.09 4.33 -6.31
N LYS A 140 12.89 5.31 -6.75
CA LYS A 140 13.98 5.12 -7.72
C LYS A 140 15.31 5.54 -7.14
N SER A 141 16.38 4.80 -7.48
CA SER A 141 17.75 5.21 -7.20
C SER A 141 18.12 6.48 -7.96
N VAL A 142 18.85 7.38 -7.33
CA VAL A 142 19.31 8.64 -7.93
C VAL A 142 20.82 8.79 -7.70
N GLY A 143 21.55 9.04 -8.82
CA GLY A 143 22.99 9.23 -8.76
C GLY A 143 23.79 7.93 -8.59
N ARG A 144 25.07 8.08 -8.22
CA ARG A 144 26.02 6.96 -8.09
C ARG A 144 26.17 6.39 -6.69
N ARG A 145 25.49 6.96 -5.70
CA ARG A 145 25.55 6.60 -4.27
C ARG A 145 24.17 6.29 -3.75
N ASP A 146 24.05 6.16 -2.48
CA ASP A 146 22.90 5.76 -1.67
C ASP A 146 21.78 6.83 -1.64
N GLY A 147 21.46 7.39 -2.81
CA GLY A 147 20.40 8.37 -3.01
C GLY A 147 19.15 7.74 -3.62
N PHE A 148 18.00 8.13 -3.14
CA PHE A 148 16.69 7.64 -3.55
C PHE A 148 15.70 8.78 -3.69
N ARG A 149 14.70 8.60 -4.56
CA ARG A 149 13.64 9.57 -4.77
C ARG A 149 12.28 8.87 -4.81
N PHE A 150 11.32 9.43 -4.10
CA PHE A 150 9.90 9.09 -4.24
C PHE A 150 9.38 9.56 -5.60
N VAL A 151 8.68 8.68 -6.30
CA VAL A 151 8.10 8.96 -7.62
C VAL A 151 6.63 9.30 -7.43
N ARG A 152 6.31 10.59 -7.46
CA ARG A 152 4.92 11.08 -7.47
C ARG A 152 4.37 11.08 -8.88
N GLY A 153 3.05 11.13 -9.00
CA GLY A 153 2.36 11.21 -10.28
C GLY A 153 1.44 10.02 -10.54
N PRO A 154 1.00 9.82 -11.80
CA PRO A 154 0.02 8.80 -12.16
C PRO A 154 0.51 7.38 -11.87
N LYS A 155 -0.43 6.51 -11.53
CA LYS A 155 -0.19 5.09 -11.25
C LYS A 155 -1.04 4.22 -12.18
N PRO A 156 -0.60 4.00 -13.43
CA PRO A 156 -1.42 3.29 -14.43
C PRO A 156 -1.82 1.87 -14.04
N SER A 157 -1.01 1.22 -13.20
CA SER A 157 -1.29 -0.13 -12.69
C SER A 157 -2.14 -0.16 -11.42
N LEU A 158 -2.52 1.01 -10.86
CA LEU A 158 -3.41 1.08 -9.70
C LEU A 158 -4.85 0.91 -10.17
N GLY A 159 -5.44 -0.24 -9.88
CA GLY A 159 -6.83 -0.54 -10.22
C GLY A 159 -7.83 0.29 -9.41
N CYS A 160 -9.00 0.56 -10.01
CA CYS A 160 -10.07 1.29 -9.33
C CYS A 160 -10.60 0.53 -8.12
N GLY A 161 -10.62 -0.81 -8.14
CA GLY A 161 -11.06 -1.65 -7.03
C GLY A 161 -10.13 -1.54 -5.83
N VAL A 162 -8.81 -1.58 -6.05
CA VAL A 162 -7.81 -1.31 -5.01
C VAL A 162 -7.97 0.12 -4.46
N PHE A 163 -8.25 1.08 -5.34
CA PHE A 163 -8.43 2.46 -4.90
C PHE A 163 -9.70 2.64 -4.06
N VAL A 164 -10.84 2.00 -4.43
CA VAL A 164 -12.05 1.95 -3.58
C VAL A 164 -11.75 1.33 -2.22
N TYR A 165 -11.01 0.21 -2.19
CA TYR A 165 -10.60 -0.44 -0.94
C TYR A 165 -9.80 0.54 -0.06
N ALA A 166 -8.81 1.22 -0.63
CA ALA A 166 -7.97 2.16 0.09
C ALA A 166 -8.76 3.37 0.64
N VAL A 167 -9.64 3.95 -0.18
CA VAL A 167 -10.52 5.05 0.24
C VAL A 167 -11.45 4.60 1.37
N THR A 168 -12.08 3.42 1.24
CA THR A 168 -12.99 2.87 2.24
C THR A 168 -12.27 2.62 3.56
N ASP A 169 -11.10 1.97 3.52
CA ASP A 169 -10.30 1.67 4.71
C ASP A 169 -9.80 2.95 5.41
N PHE A 170 -9.30 3.92 4.63
CA PHE A 170 -8.90 5.22 5.16
C PHE A 170 -10.08 5.95 5.81
N TRP A 171 -11.23 6.02 5.12
CA TRP A 171 -12.44 6.68 5.62
C TRP A 171 -12.90 6.08 6.93
N ASN A 172 -13.02 4.75 6.98
CA ASN A 172 -13.49 4.04 8.18
C ASN A 172 -12.55 4.17 9.37
N ARG A 173 -11.25 4.38 9.14
CA ARG A 173 -10.27 4.64 10.22
C ARG A 173 -10.20 6.12 10.63
N HIS A 174 -10.35 7.03 9.68
CA HIS A 174 -10.12 8.46 9.90
C HIS A 174 -11.40 9.19 10.36
N SER A 175 -12.52 8.90 9.75
CA SER A 175 -13.78 9.62 9.98
C SER A 175 -14.99 8.71 9.73
N PRO A 176 -15.21 7.68 10.57
CA PRO A 176 -16.25 6.66 10.33
C PRO A 176 -17.66 7.24 10.29
N ASP A 177 -17.93 8.27 11.10
CA ASP A 177 -19.29 8.79 11.34
C ASP A 177 -19.72 9.91 10.38
N VAL A 178 -18.87 10.28 9.41
CA VAL A 178 -19.18 11.36 8.47
C VAL A 178 -19.48 10.84 7.07
N HIS A 179 -20.37 11.55 6.35
CA HIS A 179 -20.74 11.21 4.98
C HIS A 179 -19.94 11.94 3.91
N THR A 180 -19.04 12.84 4.31
CA THR A 180 -18.19 13.62 3.39
C THR A 180 -16.76 13.65 3.87
N LEU A 181 -15.81 13.49 2.95
CA LEU A 181 -14.38 13.64 3.21
C LEU A 181 -13.81 14.73 2.31
N SER A 182 -13.09 15.68 2.90
CA SER A 182 -12.44 16.73 2.12
C SER A 182 -11.34 16.18 1.22
N PHE A 183 -11.09 16.86 0.10
CA PHE A 183 -9.95 16.56 -0.77
C PHE A 183 -8.63 16.62 0.01
N GLU A 184 -8.46 17.63 0.87
CA GLU A 184 -7.29 17.80 1.71
C GLU A 184 -6.99 16.56 2.57
N ALA A 185 -8.04 15.97 3.16
CA ALA A 185 -7.88 14.75 3.95
C ALA A 185 -7.42 13.57 3.07
N LEU A 186 -8.04 13.38 1.90
CA LEU A 186 -7.69 12.32 0.95
C LEU A 186 -6.30 12.49 0.33
N ALA A 187 -5.84 13.72 0.16
CA ALA A 187 -4.57 14.05 -0.47
C ALA A 187 -3.39 14.07 0.52
N HIS A 188 -3.60 14.60 1.73
CA HIS A 188 -2.49 15.03 2.58
C HIS A 188 -2.44 14.44 3.98
N GLU A 189 -3.55 13.90 4.49
CA GLU A 189 -3.53 13.30 5.83
C GLU A 189 -2.68 12.03 5.89
N PRO A 190 -1.98 11.77 6.99
CA PRO A 190 -1.20 10.55 7.15
C PRO A 190 -2.07 9.29 7.00
N GLY A 191 -1.64 8.37 6.14
CA GLY A 191 -2.38 7.15 5.80
C GLY A 191 -3.43 7.34 4.72
N SER A 192 -3.54 8.54 4.12
CA SER A 192 -4.46 8.81 3.02
C SER A 192 -4.01 8.19 1.69
N PRO A 193 -4.94 7.96 0.75
CA PRO A 193 -4.60 7.44 -0.58
C PRO A 193 -3.59 8.31 -1.33
N GLY A 194 -3.70 9.64 -1.26
CA GLY A 194 -2.77 10.56 -1.91
C GLY A 194 -1.34 10.42 -1.39
N ARG A 195 -1.18 10.22 -0.07
CA ARG A 195 0.12 10.00 0.57
C ARG A 195 0.69 8.63 0.26
N VAL A 196 -0.08 7.59 0.53
CA VAL A 196 0.38 6.21 0.44
C VAL A 196 0.73 5.85 -1.00
N PHE A 197 -0.11 6.20 -1.97
CA PHE A 197 0.14 5.90 -3.38
C PHE A 197 1.04 6.93 -4.08
N LEU A 198 1.51 7.97 -3.38
CA LEU A 198 2.32 9.05 -3.95
C LEU A 198 1.64 9.70 -5.18
N LEU A 199 0.35 9.97 -5.08
CA LEU A 199 -0.40 10.64 -6.13
C LEU A 199 -0.13 12.15 -6.11
N GLU A 200 -0.13 12.78 -7.28
CA GLU A 200 -0.29 14.22 -7.40
C GLU A 200 -1.78 14.59 -7.34
N GLU A 201 -2.08 15.85 -7.05
CA GLU A 201 -3.45 16.29 -6.82
C GLU A 201 -4.38 16.00 -8.02
N ASN A 202 -3.90 16.25 -9.24
CA ASN A 202 -4.67 15.98 -10.44
C ASN A 202 -4.95 14.49 -10.63
N ASP A 203 -3.94 13.63 -10.42
CA ASP A 203 -4.10 12.19 -10.53
C ASP A 203 -5.08 11.64 -9.48
N LEU A 204 -5.04 12.21 -8.28
CA LEU A 204 -6.00 11.87 -7.22
C LEU A 204 -7.41 12.29 -7.60
N ILE A 205 -7.60 13.51 -8.14
CA ILE A 205 -8.91 13.99 -8.60
C ILE A 205 -9.47 13.08 -9.69
N ASP A 206 -8.67 12.72 -10.69
CA ASP A 206 -9.09 11.83 -11.78
C ASP A 206 -9.58 10.48 -11.25
N LEU A 207 -8.88 9.90 -10.28
CA LEU A 207 -9.31 8.67 -9.61
C LEU A 207 -10.60 8.90 -8.81
N LEU A 208 -10.73 10.00 -8.06
CA LEU A 208 -11.93 10.30 -7.28
C LEU A 208 -13.17 10.52 -8.16
N VAL A 209 -13.01 11.17 -9.31
CA VAL A 209 -14.08 11.33 -10.31
C VAL A 209 -14.54 9.98 -10.85
N SER A 210 -13.60 9.08 -11.15
CA SER A 210 -13.92 7.75 -11.68
C SER A 210 -14.67 6.85 -10.68
N LEU A 211 -14.59 7.16 -9.38
CA LEU A 211 -15.24 6.34 -8.35
C LEU A 211 -16.77 6.35 -8.46
N GLU A 212 -17.40 7.40 -8.96
CA GLU A 212 -18.87 7.46 -9.04
C GLU A 212 -19.39 6.34 -9.95
N GLU A 213 -18.84 6.21 -11.15
CA GLU A 213 -19.22 5.15 -12.07
C GLU A 213 -18.79 3.78 -11.56
N PHE A 214 -17.54 3.64 -11.12
CA PHE A 214 -17.00 2.36 -10.68
C PHE A 214 -17.71 1.80 -9.45
N SER A 215 -18.11 2.66 -8.49
CA SER A 215 -18.82 2.26 -7.26
C SER A 215 -20.33 2.21 -7.41
N ASN A 216 -20.88 2.41 -8.63
CA ASN A 216 -22.32 2.52 -8.88
C ASN A 216 -23.00 3.60 -8.00
N GLY A 217 -22.35 4.77 -7.89
CA GLY A 217 -22.87 5.92 -7.16
C GLY A 217 -22.74 5.86 -5.63
N ILE A 218 -22.02 4.88 -5.08
CA ILE A 218 -21.74 4.83 -3.63
C ILE A 218 -20.84 5.98 -3.22
N TYR A 219 -19.81 6.26 -4.02
CA TYR A 219 -18.94 7.42 -3.86
C TYR A 219 -19.20 8.42 -4.98
N ARG A 220 -19.25 9.71 -4.65
CA ARG A 220 -19.43 10.80 -5.61
C ARG A 220 -18.46 11.93 -5.32
N TRP A 221 -17.70 12.32 -6.31
CA TRP A 221 -16.90 13.53 -6.27
C TRP A 221 -17.78 14.78 -6.41
N SER A 222 -17.53 15.80 -5.60
CA SER A 222 -18.23 17.06 -5.66
C SER A 222 -17.25 18.22 -5.56
N GLU A 223 -17.35 19.13 -6.50
CA GLU A 223 -16.63 20.41 -6.49
C GLU A 223 -17.67 21.54 -6.66
N THR A 224 -18.05 22.14 -5.54
CA THR A 224 -19.09 23.19 -5.53
C THR A 224 -18.62 24.36 -4.67
N ALA A 225 -18.66 25.58 -5.25
CA ALA A 225 -18.25 26.81 -4.58
C ALA A 225 -16.83 26.77 -3.96
N GLY A 226 -15.90 26.08 -4.63
CA GLY A 226 -14.52 25.92 -4.17
C GLY A 226 -14.32 24.82 -3.10
N LEU A 227 -15.39 24.15 -2.66
CA LEU A 227 -15.30 23.02 -1.76
C LEU A 227 -15.13 21.72 -2.57
N LYS A 228 -13.97 21.08 -2.40
CA LYS A 228 -13.64 19.80 -3.03
C LYS A 228 -13.80 18.68 -2.00
N GLN A 229 -14.69 17.73 -2.29
CA GLN A 229 -15.02 16.64 -1.36
C GLN A 229 -15.50 15.38 -2.05
N LEU A 230 -15.27 14.24 -1.41
CA LEU A 230 -15.89 12.97 -1.75
C LEU A 230 -17.08 12.74 -0.83
N ILE A 231 -18.23 12.38 -1.41
CA ILE A 231 -19.48 12.10 -0.70
C ILE A 231 -19.68 10.59 -0.69
N ARG A 232 -20.05 10.02 0.45
CA ARG A 232 -20.37 8.61 0.62
C ARG A 232 -21.88 8.47 0.88
N PHE A 233 -22.59 7.78 -0.01
CA PHE A 233 -24.04 7.53 0.11
C PHE A 233 -24.36 6.23 0.85
N LYS A 234 -23.40 5.32 0.94
CA LYS A 234 -23.53 4.06 1.68
C LYS A 234 -22.21 3.77 2.38
N GLU A 235 -22.30 3.37 3.64
CA GLU A 235 -21.16 2.84 4.35
C GLU A 235 -20.79 1.47 3.78
N LEU A 236 -19.51 1.28 3.48
CA LEU A 236 -18.98 0.02 3.03
C LEU A 236 -18.23 -0.66 4.17
N THR A 237 -18.54 -1.93 4.35
CA THR A 237 -17.77 -2.81 5.21
C THR A 237 -16.44 -3.18 4.52
N TYR A 238 -15.53 -3.77 5.28
CA TYR A 238 -14.30 -4.33 4.73
C TYR A 238 -14.57 -5.36 3.62
N GLU A 239 -15.58 -6.22 3.81
CA GLU A 239 -15.97 -7.24 2.82
C GLU A 239 -16.60 -6.62 1.56
N ASP A 240 -17.42 -5.57 1.71
CA ASP A 240 -17.93 -4.82 0.56
C ASP A 240 -16.78 -4.24 -0.29
N ALA A 241 -15.74 -3.69 0.36
CA ALA A 241 -14.58 -3.15 -0.33
C ALA A 241 -13.79 -4.23 -1.08
N LEU A 242 -13.68 -5.44 -0.53
CA LEU A 242 -13.04 -6.58 -1.21
C LEU A 242 -13.79 -7.03 -2.47
N ASN A 243 -15.12 -6.85 -2.53
CA ASN A 243 -15.89 -7.15 -3.75
C ASN A 243 -15.51 -6.21 -4.91
N PHE A 244 -15.13 -4.96 -4.62
CA PHE A 244 -14.59 -4.06 -5.64
C PHE A 244 -13.19 -4.47 -6.10
N VAL A 245 -12.36 -4.95 -5.18
CA VAL A 245 -11.01 -5.46 -5.51
C VAL A 245 -11.09 -6.58 -6.55
N GLN A 246 -12.05 -7.52 -6.44
CA GLN A 246 -12.20 -8.62 -7.40
C GLN A 246 -12.34 -8.15 -8.85
N ARG A 247 -12.93 -6.96 -9.06
CA ARG A 247 -13.17 -6.42 -10.41
C ARG A 247 -11.88 -6.05 -11.14
N ASP A 248 -10.83 -5.68 -10.43
CA ASP A 248 -9.54 -5.35 -11.04
C ASP A 248 -8.92 -6.58 -11.70
N TYR A 249 -9.05 -7.75 -11.09
CA TYR A 249 -8.50 -9.01 -11.63
C TYR A 249 -9.30 -9.57 -12.81
N THR A 250 -10.57 -9.24 -12.93
CA THR A 250 -11.41 -9.68 -14.05
C THR A 250 -11.21 -8.84 -15.31
N LEU A 251 -10.86 -7.57 -15.17
CA LEU A 251 -10.61 -6.66 -16.28
C LEU A 251 -9.32 -6.98 -17.07
N ILE A 252 -8.35 -7.65 -16.42
CA ILE A 252 -7.04 -7.96 -17.00
C ILE A 252 -7.01 -9.37 -17.66
N ARG A 253 -8.03 -10.21 -17.48
CA ARG A 253 -8.05 -11.62 -17.95
C ARG A 253 -9.16 -11.97 -18.97
N PRO A 254 -9.32 -11.29 -20.12
CA PRO A 254 -10.23 -11.79 -21.15
C PRO A 254 -9.72 -13.04 -21.89
N GLU A 255 -8.43 -13.41 -21.79
CA GLU A 255 -7.83 -14.46 -22.63
C GLU A 255 -7.55 -15.82 -21.95
N LYS A 256 -7.64 -15.94 -20.62
CA LYS A 256 -7.36 -17.23 -19.93
C LYS A 256 -8.56 -18.19 -19.88
N LEU A 257 -9.73 -17.82 -20.37
CA LEU A 257 -10.94 -18.67 -20.39
C LEU A 257 -11.06 -19.58 -21.62
N SER A 258 -10.11 -19.57 -22.56
CA SER A 258 -10.24 -20.35 -23.83
C SER A 258 -9.34 -21.59 -23.94
N TYR A 259 -8.58 -21.98 -22.91
CA TYR A 259 -7.68 -23.14 -22.97
C TYR A 259 -8.08 -24.33 -22.08
N ALA A 260 -9.32 -24.37 -21.59
CA ALA A 260 -9.82 -25.53 -20.84
C ALA A 260 -10.87 -26.31 -21.65
N THR A 261 -10.57 -26.65 -22.90
CA THR A 261 -11.27 -27.73 -23.65
C THR A 261 -10.41 -28.17 -24.84
N CYS A 262 -9.53 -29.12 -24.57
CA CYS A 262 -9.13 -30.19 -25.48
C CYS A 262 -8.59 -31.36 -24.68
#